data_08ac69d3834f10876ef9f853f4da3615
#
_entry.id   08ac69d3834f10876ef9f853f4da3615
#
_cell.length_a   1.000
_cell.length_b   1.000
_cell.length_c   1.000
_cell.angle_alpha   90.00
_cell.angle_beta   90.00
_cell.angle_gamma   90.00
#
_symmetry.space_group_name_H-M   'P 1'
#
loop_
_entity.id
_entity.type
_entity.pdbx_description
1 polymer ?
#
loop_
_entity_poly.entity_id
_entity_poly.type
_entity_poly.pdbx_seq_one_letter_code
_entity_poly.pdbx_strand_id
1 'polypeptide(L)'
;MYNSENCKPNLQTYSMLFNLLLRRFNKLNVCYMYLQSAKSLSKQMKAAGVIPDTYVLNMIIKAYSKCLEVDEAIRVFREMGLYGCEPNAYTYGYIVKGLCEKGRVGQGFGFYEEMKGKGLVPSSSSYMILICSLALERRFEDAIGVVFDMLGNLMGPDLLTYKTLLEGLCCEGRGNEAFELLDELRKRDRSMSEKMYKALLNGLHFLCR
;
A
#
# COMPACT_ATOMS: atom_id res chain seq x y z
N MET A 1 5.26 14.83 35.10
CA MET A 1 5.81 15.73 34.04
C MET A 1 4.78 16.74 33.50
N TYR A 2 3.61 16.91 34.12
CA TYR A 2 2.52 17.75 33.55
C TYR A 2 2.33 19.12 34.22
N ASN A 3 3.18 19.50 35.18
CA ASN A 3 2.93 20.69 36.01
C ASN A 3 3.85 21.89 35.80
N SER A 4 4.68 21.90 34.78
CA SER A 4 5.40 23.11 34.39
C SER A 4 4.89 23.60 33.04
N GLU A 5 4.53 24.86 32.89
CA GLU A 5 4.00 25.43 31.66
C GLU A 5 4.94 25.26 30.44
N ASN A 6 6.23 25.03 30.70
CA ASN A 6 7.26 24.81 29.66
C ASN A 6 7.40 23.35 29.20
N CYS A 7 6.61 22.38 29.71
CA CYS A 7 6.73 20.94 29.38
C CYS A 7 5.46 20.32 28.80
N LYS A 8 4.54 21.11 28.24
CA LYS A 8 3.36 20.55 27.58
C LYS A 8 3.73 19.88 26.27
N PRO A 9 3.26 18.63 26.01
CA PRO A 9 3.50 17.97 24.73
C PRO A 9 2.95 18.78 23.57
N ASN A 10 3.74 18.96 22.53
CA ASN A 10 3.36 19.64 21.29
C ASN A 10 3.26 18.65 20.13
N LEU A 11 2.92 19.12 18.94
CA LEU A 11 2.82 18.29 17.73
C LEU A 11 4.10 17.49 17.45
N GLN A 12 5.28 18.08 17.62
CA GLN A 12 6.55 17.39 17.42
C GLN A 12 6.75 16.24 18.42
N THR A 13 6.35 16.42 19.68
CA THR A 13 6.39 15.37 20.70
C THR A 13 5.53 14.17 20.29
N TYR A 14 4.29 14.41 19.84
CA TYR A 14 3.40 13.36 19.38
C TYR A 14 3.91 12.68 18.11
N SER A 15 4.44 13.42 17.15
CA SER A 15 5.07 12.88 15.93
C SER A 15 6.23 11.93 16.26
N MET A 16 7.09 12.29 17.19
CA MET A 16 8.19 11.43 17.66
C MET A 16 7.67 10.16 18.34
N LEU A 17 6.64 10.27 19.17
CA LEU A 17 6.04 9.11 19.86
C LEU A 17 5.39 8.14 18.86
N PHE A 18 4.65 8.64 17.86
CA PHE A 18 4.12 7.80 16.79
C PHE A 18 5.22 7.11 15.99
N ASN A 19 6.32 7.80 15.68
CA ASN A 19 7.47 7.19 15.01
C ASN A 19 8.11 6.07 15.83
N LEU A 20 8.30 6.28 17.12
CA LEU A 20 8.87 5.26 18.01
C LEU A 20 7.97 4.03 18.09
N LEU A 21 6.64 4.23 18.18
CA LEU A 21 5.67 3.14 18.14
C LEU A 21 5.79 2.36 16.83
N LEU A 22 5.82 3.03 15.67
CA LEU A 22 5.92 2.39 14.36
C LEU A 22 7.21 1.58 14.18
N ARG A 23 8.34 2.08 14.70
CA ARG A 23 9.63 1.37 14.61
C ARG A 23 9.66 0.13 15.50
N ARG A 24 9.11 0.21 16.71
CA ARG A 24 9.20 -0.86 17.72
C ARG A 24 8.31 -2.06 17.38
N PHE A 25 7.17 -1.84 16.75
CA PHE A 25 6.15 -2.85 16.50
C PHE A 25 6.07 -3.34 15.05
N ASN A 26 7.22 -3.47 14.39
CA ASN A 26 7.27 -3.93 13.00
C ASN A 26 7.01 -5.44 12.82
N LYS A 27 6.75 -6.19 13.92
CA LYS A 27 6.45 -7.62 13.91
C LYS A 27 4.94 -7.85 14.06
N LEU A 28 4.37 -8.70 13.21
CA LEU A 28 2.93 -9.03 13.11
C LEU A 28 2.27 -9.44 14.44
N ASN A 29 3.00 -10.12 15.33
CA ASN A 29 2.47 -10.64 16.59
C ASN A 29 2.13 -9.57 17.64
N VAL A 30 2.38 -8.29 17.35
CA VAL A 30 2.21 -7.18 18.31
C VAL A 30 1.21 -6.13 17.77
N CYS A 31 0.48 -6.46 16.69
CA CYS A 31 -0.39 -5.52 15.99
C CYS A 31 -1.46 -4.92 16.90
N TYR A 32 -2.10 -5.74 17.76
CA TYR A 32 -3.11 -5.28 18.69
C TYR A 32 -2.57 -4.28 19.72
N MET A 33 -1.43 -4.59 20.35
CA MET A 33 -0.78 -3.69 21.32
C MET A 33 -0.37 -2.36 20.67
N TYR A 34 0.11 -2.43 19.43
CA TYR A 34 0.45 -1.27 18.65
C TYR A 34 -0.77 -0.38 18.39
N LEU A 35 -1.89 -0.99 17.97
CA LEU A 35 -3.13 -0.27 17.71
C LEU A 35 -3.68 0.40 18.97
N GLN A 36 -3.68 -0.31 20.12
CA GLN A 36 -4.11 0.26 21.40
C GLN A 36 -3.24 1.45 21.82
N SER A 37 -1.93 1.35 21.64
CA SER A 37 -0.99 2.45 21.92
C SER A 37 -1.23 3.64 20.98
N ALA A 38 -1.47 3.41 19.70
CA ALA A 38 -1.79 4.47 18.74
C ALA A 38 -3.12 5.16 19.06
N LYS A 39 -4.16 4.38 19.42
CA LYS A 39 -5.47 4.91 19.88
C LYS A 39 -5.34 5.75 21.15
N SER A 40 -4.58 5.28 22.12
CA SER A 40 -4.32 6.00 23.38
C SER A 40 -3.60 7.32 23.14
N LEU A 41 -2.55 7.29 22.30
CA LEU A 41 -1.76 8.47 21.95
C LEU A 41 -2.61 9.52 21.20
N SER A 42 -3.46 9.08 20.27
CA SER A 42 -4.40 9.94 19.55
C SER A 42 -5.42 10.61 20.49
N LYS A 43 -5.94 9.86 21.49
CA LYS A 43 -6.84 10.42 22.51
C LYS A 43 -6.13 11.46 23.38
N GLN A 44 -4.90 11.19 23.83
CA GLN A 44 -4.11 12.12 24.63
C GLN A 44 -3.81 13.40 23.86
N MET A 45 -3.48 13.30 22.56
CA MET A 45 -3.23 14.44 21.69
C MET A 45 -4.48 15.33 21.58
N LYS A 46 -5.65 14.73 21.36
CA LYS A 46 -6.94 15.46 21.35
C LYS A 46 -7.23 16.13 22.68
N ALA A 47 -7.03 15.43 23.80
CA ALA A 47 -7.24 15.98 25.15
C ALA A 47 -6.29 17.15 25.48
N ALA A 48 -5.08 17.13 24.93
CA ALA A 48 -4.12 18.22 25.06
C ALA A 48 -4.39 19.42 24.12
N GLY A 49 -5.46 19.35 23.30
CA GLY A 49 -5.78 20.41 22.33
C GLY A 49 -4.79 20.53 21.17
N VAL A 50 -3.96 19.51 20.93
CA VAL A 50 -2.97 19.52 19.86
C VAL A 50 -3.63 19.02 18.56
N ILE A 51 -3.65 19.89 17.55
CA ILE A 51 -4.22 19.57 16.23
C ILE A 51 -3.22 18.68 15.46
N PRO A 52 -3.65 17.50 14.93
CA PRO A 52 -2.78 16.67 14.11
C PRO A 52 -2.51 17.31 12.75
N ASP A 53 -1.30 17.11 12.24
CA ASP A 53 -0.94 17.41 10.85
C ASP A 53 -1.12 16.16 9.94
N THR A 54 -0.90 16.36 8.64
CA THR A 54 -0.96 15.27 7.64
C THR A 54 -0.03 14.11 8.00
N TYR A 55 1.13 14.39 8.60
CA TYR A 55 2.08 13.35 8.97
C TYR A 55 1.54 12.47 10.10
N VAL A 56 1.02 13.06 11.18
CA VAL A 56 0.43 12.33 12.31
C VAL A 56 -0.80 11.53 11.86
N LEU A 57 -1.67 12.14 11.04
CA LEU A 57 -2.84 11.44 10.49
C LEU A 57 -2.44 10.24 9.64
N ASN A 58 -1.40 10.38 8.81
CA ASN A 58 -0.83 9.27 8.03
C ASN A 58 -0.26 8.15 8.93
N MET A 59 0.34 8.49 10.08
CA MET A 59 0.81 7.48 11.03
C MET A 59 -0.35 6.70 11.66
N ILE A 60 -1.45 7.39 11.98
CA ILE A 60 -2.67 6.77 12.50
C ILE A 60 -3.31 5.86 11.44
N ILE A 61 -3.48 6.35 10.21
CA ILE A 61 -4.00 5.55 9.08
C ILE A 61 -3.15 4.32 8.84
N LYS A 62 -1.81 4.47 8.82
CA LYS A 62 -0.88 3.36 8.69
C LYS A 62 -1.04 2.33 9.80
N ALA A 63 -1.24 2.78 11.03
CA ALA A 63 -1.47 1.90 12.18
C ALA A 63 -2.73 1.06 12.00
N TYR A 64 -3.84 1.71 11.67
CA TYR A 64 -5.11 1.02 11.43
C TYR A 64 -5.02 0.05 10.24
N SER A 65 -4.46 0.49 9.11
CA SER A 65 -4.30 -0.34 7.90
C SER A 65 -3.45 -1.58 8.18
N LYS A 66 -2.33 -1.42 8.90
CA LYS A 66 -1.44 -2.53 9.27
C LYS A 66 -2.09 -3.56 10.21
N CYS A 67 -3.05 -3.13 11.02
CA CYS A 67 -3.82 -3.99 11.92
C CYS A 67 -5.12 -4.50 11.28
N LEU A 68 -5.31 -4.29 9.98
CA LEU A 68 -6.50 -4.66 9.20
C LEU A 68 -7.81 -4.01 9.69
N GLU A 69 -7.71 -2.96 10.50
CA GLU A 69 -8.82 -2.10 10.92
C GLU A 69 -9.08 -1.02 9.87
N VAL A 70 -9.32 -1.45 8.62
CA VAL A 70 -9.30 -0.58 7.43
C VAL A 70 -10.46 0.43 7.44
N ASP A 71 -11.60 0.06 8.05
CA ASP A 71 -12.75 0.96 8.14
C ASP A 71 -12.44 2.17 9.03
N GLU A 72 -11.66 1.95 10.10
CA GLU A 72 -11.16 3.04 10.94
C GLU A 72 -10.12 3.90 10.19
N ALA A 73 -9.25 3.28 9.38
CA ALA A 73 -8.32 4.00 8.52
C ALA A 73 -9.05 4.90 7.53
N ILE A 74 -10.11 4.40 6.88
CA ILE A 74 -10.96 5.16 5.94
C ILE A 74 -11.70 6.28 6.67
N ARG A 75 -12.16 6.06 7.91
CA ARG A 75 -12.78 7.12 8.70
C ARG A 75 -11.82 8.27 8.95
N VAL A 76 -10.59 7.97 9.42
CA VAL A 76 -9.56 9.00 9.62
C VAL A 76 -9.22 9.72 8.32
N PHE A 77 -9.13 8.99 7.21
CA PHE A 77 -8.93 9.58 5.87
C PHE A 77 -10.00 10.61 5.52
N ARG A 78 -11.27 10.29 5.74
CA ARG A 78 -12.39 11.20 5.46
C ARG A 78 -12.41 12.43 6.39
N GLU A 79 -11.90 12.26 7.61
CA GLU A 79 -11.81 13.32 8.61
C GLU A 79 -10.61 14.27 8.38
N MET A 80 -9.65 13.94 7.51
CA MET A 80 -8.44 14.75 7.29
C MET A 80 -8.77 16.21 6.96
N GLY A 81 -9.78 16.43 6.11
CA GLY A 81 -10.22 17.78 5.73
C GLY A 81 -10.71 18.63 6.90
N LEU A 82 -11.26 18.01 7.97
CA LEU A 82 -11.69 18.72 9.19
C LEU A 82 -10.51 19.33 9.96
N TYR A 83 -9.30 18.81 9.75
CA TYR A 83 -8.06 19.32 10.32
C TYR A 83 -7.27 20.22 9.36
N GLY A 84 -7.86 20.56 8.20
CA GLY A 84 -7.16 21.32 7.16
C GLY A 84 -6.04 20.55 6.47
N CYS A 85 -6.09 19.21 6.54
CA CYS A 85 -5.10 18.31 5.95
C CYS A 85 -5.63 17.67 4.68
N GLU A 86 -4.80 17.62 3.63
CA GLU A 86 -5.14 16.92 2.40
C GLU A 86 -4.46 15.54 2.34
N PRO A 87 -5.19 14.49 1.92
CA PRO A 87 -4.62 13.17 1.65
C PRO A 87 -3.57 13.24 0.54
N ASN A 88 -2.42 12.63 0.79
CA ASN A 88 -1.31 12.54 -0.17
C ASN A 88 -1.05 11.08 -0.61
N ALA A 89 -0.03 10.87 -1.44
CA ALA A 89 0.33 9.55 -1.95
C ALA A 89 0.55 8.48 -0.85
N TYR A 90 1.10 8.88 0.30
CA TYR A 90 1.27 7.97 1.44
C TYR A 90 -0.07 7.59 2.08
N THR A 91 -0.99 8.56 2.20
CA THR A 91 -2.34 8.34 2.75
C THR A 91 -3.08 7.26 1.95
N TYR A 92 -3.16 7.46 0.63
CA TYR A 92 -3.78 6.48 -0.29
C TYR A 92 -3.06 5.14 -0.25
N GLY A 93 -1.73 5.14 -0.31
CA GLY A 93 -0.93 3.93 -0.31
C GLY A 93 -1.15 3.05 0.93
N TYR A 94 -1.32 3.63 2.11
CA TYR A 94 -1.62 2.87 3.33
C TYR A 94 -3.02 2.24 3.29
N ILE A 95 -4.01 2.96 2.74
CA ILE A 95 -5.39 2.45 2.60
C ILE A 95 -5.44 1.35 1.55
N VAL A 96 -4.88 1.57 0.35
CA VAL A 96 -4.82 0.55 -0.71
C VAL A 96 -4.18 -0.73 -0.18
N LYS A 97 -3.02 -0.61 0.48
CA LYS A 97 -2.33 -1.76 1.07
C LYS A 97 -3.19 -2.49 2.10
N GLY A 98 -3.78 -1.77 3.04
CA GLY A 98 -4.62 -2.38 4.07
C GLY A 98 -5.87 -3.06 3.50
N LEU A 99 -6.48 -2.47 2.46
CA LEU A 99 -7.64 -3.06 1.77
C LEU A 99 -7.25 -4.35 1.03
N CYS A 100 -6.13 -4.35 0.31
CA CYS A 100 -5.60 -5.54 -0.36
C CYS A 100 -5.28 -6.66 0.65
N GLU A 101 -4.57 -6.34 1.74
CA GLU A 101 -4.22 -7.31 2.79
C GLU A 101 -5.48 -7.86 3.52
N LYS A 102 -6.58 -7.11 3.56
CA LYS A 102 -7.87 -7.54 4.11
C LYS A 102 -8.75 -8.31 3.12
N GLY A 103 -8.32 -8.49 1.86
CA GLY A 103 -9.11 -9.13 0.80
C GLY A 103 -10.23 -8.25 0.23
N ARG A 104 -10.19 -6.92 0.43
CA ARG A 104 -11.15 -5.95 -0.13
C ARG A 104 -10.57 -5.27 -1.37
N VAL A 105 -10.07 -6.09 -2.31
CA VAL A 105 -9.26 -5.63 -3.46
C VAL A 105 -10.01 -4.66 -4.37
N GLY A 106 -11.30 -4.91 -4.61
CA GLY A 106 -12.12 -3.99 -5.42
C GLY A 106 -12.19 -2.57 -4.84
N GLN A 107 -12.27 -2.44 -3.51
CA GLN A 107 -12.21 -1.12 -2.86
C GLN A 107 -10.80 -0.53 -2.91
N GLY A 108 -9.76 -1.38 -2.74
CA GLY A 108 -8.37 -0.97 -2.90
C GLY A 108 -8.10 -0.40 -4.28
N PHE A 109 -8.63 -1.04 -5.31
CA PHE A 109 -8.56 -0.57 -6.69
C PHE A 109 -9.28 0.78 -6.88
N GLY A 110 -10.46 0.96 -6.27
CA GLY A 110 -11.17 2.25 -6.30
C GLY A 110 -10.36 3.40 -5.67
N PHE A 111 -9.69 3.17 -4.54
CA PHE A 111 -8.78 4.16 -3.94
C PHE A 111 -7.54 4.43 -4.80
N TYR A 112 -7.02 3.42 -5.52
CA TYR A 112 -5.94 3.60 -6.49
C TYR A 112 -6.37 4.50 -7.66
N GLU A 113 -7.56 4.27 -8.23
CA GLU A 113 -8.10 5.10 -9.31
C GLU A 113 -8.36 6.54 -8.85
N GLU A 114 -8.91 6.73 -7.64
CA GLU A 114 -9.08 8.06 -7.05
C GLU A 114 -7.75 8.80 -6.89
N MET A 115 -6.72 8.08 -6.41
CA MET A 115 -5.37 8.59 -6.27
C MET A 115 -4.79 9.06 -7.61
N LYS A 116 -4.93 8.27 -8.66
CA LYS A 116 -4.52 8.61 -10.04
C LYS A 116 -5.26 9.83 -10.56
N GLY A 117 -6.57 9.88 -10.36
CA GLY A 117 -7.40 11.02 -10.78
C GLY A 117 -6.97 12.34 -10.16
N LYS A 118 -6.31 12.29 -9.00
CA LYS A 118 -5.68 13.46 -8.33
C LYS A 118 -4.23 13.73 -8.78
N GLY A 119 -3.71 13.01 -9.75
CA GLY A 119 -2.32 13.14 -10.20
C GLY A 119 -1.28 12.64 -9.21
N LEU A 120 -1.69 11.84 -8.21
CA LEU A 120 -0.78 11.26 -7.22
C LEU A 120 -0.24 9.92 -7.72
N VAL A 121 1.09 9.71 -7.59
CA VAL A 121 1.76 8.49 -8.02
C VAL A 121 1.90 7.51 -6.83
N PRO A 122 1.41 6.26 -6.97
CA PRO A 122 1.58 5.23 -5.96
C PRO A 122 3.06 4.88 -5.73
N SER A 123 3.39 4.40 -4.54
CA SER A 123 4.72 3.82 -4.29
C SER A 123 4.86 2.45 -4.95
N SER A 124 6.09 2.01 -5.26
CA SER A 124 6.34 0.67 -5.82
C SER A 124 5.67 -0.44 -4.99
N SER A 125 5.71 -0.35 -3.65
CA SER A 125 5.07 -1.34 -2.79
C SER A 125 3.53 -1.32 -2.87
N SER A 126 2.91 -0.16 -3.13
CA SER A 126 1.46 -0.04 -3.33
C SER A 126 1.04 -0.64 -4.67
N TYR A 127 1.83 -0.40 -5.72
CA TYR A 127 1.63 -1.02 -7.02
C TYR A 127 1.71 -2.54 -6.93
N MET A 128 2.82 -3.08 -6.39
CA MET A 128 3.06 -4.52 -6.33
C MET A 128 2.00 -5.28 -5.56
N ILE A 129 1.58 -4.77 -4.39
CA ILE A 129 0.52 -5.44 -3.62
C ILE A 129 -0.82 -5.41 -4.35
N LEU A 130 -1.15 -4.31 -5.03
CA LEU A 130 -2.39 -4.20 -5.80
C LEU A 130 -2.38 -5.16 -7.00
N ILE A 131 -1.28 -5.21 -7.77
CA ILE A 131 -1.11 -6.13 -8.90
C ILE A 131 -1.28 -7.58 -8.44
N CYS A 132 -0.56 -8.00 -7.40
CA CYS A 132 -0.66 -9.34 -6.87
C CYS A 132 -2.08 -9.68 -6.38
N SER A 133 -2.73 -8.74 -5.67
CA SER A 133 -4.07 -8.96 -5.14
C SER A 133 -5.12 -9.06 -6.26
N LEU A 134 -5.02 -8.23 -7.29
CA LEU A 134 -5.89 -8.31 -8.48
C LEU A 134 -5.69 -9.62 -9.24
N ALA A 135 -4.43 -10.05 -9.44
CA ALA A 135 -4.12 -11.32 -10.10
C ALA A 135 -4.68 -12.53 -9.31
N LEU A 136 -4.58 -12.51 -7.98
CA LEU A 136 -5.16 -13.55 -7.11
C LEU A 136 -6.70 -13.57 -7.14
N GLU A 137 -7.37 -12.42 -7.36
CA GLU A 137 -8.81 -12.32 -7.60
C GLU A 137 -9.19 -12.57 -9.07
N ARG A 138 -8.25 -13.00 -9.93
CA ARG A 138 -8.45 -13.27 -11.37
C ARG A 138 -8.89 -12.04 -12.18
N ARG A 139 -8.64 -10.84 -11.66
CA ARG A 139 -8.87 -9.56 -12.33
C ARG A 139 -7.64 -9.17 -13.15
N PHE A 140 -7.32 -9.98 -14.15
CA PHE A 140 -6.06 -9.86 -14.88
C PHE A 140 -5.97 -8.58 -15.70
N GLU A 141 -7.06 -8.13 -16.31
CA GLU A 141 -7.07 -6.89 -17.12
C GLU A 141 -6.72 -5.67 -16.25
N ASP A 142 -7.31 -5.60 -15.06
CA ASP A 142 -7.00 -4.53 -14.11
C ASP A 142 -5.54 -4.62 -13.63
N ALA A 143 -5.07 -5.85 -13.33
CA ALA A 143 -3.70 -6.08 -12.90
C ALA A 143 -2.68 -5.66 -13.99
N ILE A 144 -2.94 -6.01 -15.25
CA ILE A 144 -2.12 -5.64 -16.41
C ILE A 144 -2.11 -4.11 -16.57
N GLY A 145 -3.28 -3.46 -16.46
CA GLY A 145 -3.38 -2.00 -16.50
C GLY A 145 -2.53 -1.32 -15.43
N VAL A 146 -2.55 -1.85 -14.19
CA VAL A 146 -1.73 -1.35 -13.07
C VAL A 146 -0.23 -1.57 -13.30
N VAL A 147 0.16 -2.72 -13.92
CA VAL A 147 1.57 -2.96 -14.30
C VAL A 147 2.04 -1.91 -15.31
N PHE A 148 1.26 -1.65 -16.36
CA PHE A 148 1.64 -0.65 -17.35
C PHE A 148 1.69 0.77 -16.79
N ASP A 149 0.80 1.11 -15.86
CA ASP A 149 0.87 2.39 -15.14
C ASP A 149 2.15 2.49 -14.29
N MET A 150 2.53 1.43 -13.58
CA MET A 150 3.77 1.37 -12.83
C MET A 150 5.00 1.57 -13.72
N LEU A 151 5.05 0.89 -14.88
CA LEU A 151 6.13 1.04 -15.87
C LEU A 151 6.15 2.44 -16.47
N GLY A 152 4.98 3.05 -16.73
CA GLY A 152 4.85 4.43 -17.21
C GLY A 152 5.44 5.45 -16.21
N ASN A 153 5.37 5.14 -14.91
CA ASN A 153 6.02 5.92 -13.85
C ASN A 153 7.49 5.53 -13.59
N LEU A 154 8.13 4.85 -14.55
CA LEU A 154 9.53 4.42 -14.48
C LEU A 154 9.87 3.50 -13.29
N MET A 155 8.89 2.75 -12.82
CA MET A 155 9.04 1.76 -11.75
C MET A 155 8.80 0.35 -12.32
N GLY A 156 9.77 -0.55 -12.14
CA GLY A 156 9.64 -1.96 -12.54
C GLY A 156 9.09 -2.83 -11.40
N PRO A 157 8.13 -3.74 -11.68
CA PRO A 157 7.73 -4.80 -10.77
C PRO A 157 8.90 -5.73 -10.42
N ASP A 158 8.83 -6.36 -9.25
CA ASP A 158 9.78 -7.40 -8.89
C ASP A 158 9.42 -8.75 -9.53
N LEU A 159 10.35 -9.73 -9.41
CA LEU A 159 10.16 -11.07 -9.96
C LEU A 159 8.88 -11.73 -9.43
N LEU A 160 8.57 -11.55 -8.15
CA LEU A 160 7.39 -12.17 -7.53
C LEU A 160 6.10 -11.61 -8.11
N THR A 161 6.03 -10.31 -8.31
CA THR A 161 4.86 -9.63 -8.91
C THR A 161 4.60 -10.11 -10.32
N TYR A 162 5.63 -10.13 -11.17
CA TYR A 162 5.51 -10.68 -12.53
C TYR A 162 5.09 -12.15 -12.52
N LYS A 163 5.73 -12.93 -11.67
CA LYS A 163 5.42 -14.36 -11.52
C LYS A 163 3.97 -14.59 -11.13
N THR A 164 3.47 -13.89 -10.12
CA THR A 164 2.08 -14.02 -9.67
C THR A 164 1.07 -13.72 -10.78
N LEU A 165 1.30 -12.66 -11.56
CA LEU A 165 0.42 -12.28 -12.67
C LEU A 165 0.45 -13.31 -13.80
N LEU A 166 1.64 -13.67 -14.28
CA LEU A 166 1.82 -14.54 -15.43
C LEU A 166 1.42 -16.00 -15.13
N GLU A 167 1.78 -16.52 -13.96
CA GLU A 167 1.35 -17.85 -13.53
C GLU A 167 -0.17 -17.89 -13.30
N GLY A 168 -0.76 -16.83 -12.78
CA GLY A 168 -2.21 -16.70 -12.65
C GLY A 168 -2.94 -16.85 -14.00
N LEU A 169 -2.45 -16.18 -15.05
CA LEU A 169 -2.98 -16.32 -16.41
C LEU A 169 -2.87 -17.76 -16.94
N CYS A 170 -1.71 -18.41 -16.73
CA CYS A 170 -1.54 -19.80 -17.15
C CYS A 170 -2.51 -20.75 -16.42
N CYS A 171 -2.74 -20.57 -15.12
CA CYS A 171 -3.67 -21.36 -14.34
C CYS A 171 -5.13 -21.24 -14.83
N GLU A 172 -5.48 -20.14 -15.48
CA GLU A 172 -6.78 -19.92 -16.12
C GLU A 172 -6.84 -20.43 -17.58
N GLY A 173 -5.82 -21.12 -18.04
CA GLY A 173 -5.74 -21.61 -19.42
C GLY A 173 -5.39 -20.53 -20.46
N ARG A 174 -5.00 -19.32 -20.01
CA ARG A 174 -4.60 -18.17 -20.85
C ARG A 174 -3.07 -18.16 -21.09
N GLY A 175 -2.48 -19.34 -21.30
CA GLY A 175 -1.02 -19.47 -21.44
C GLY A 175 -0.44 -18.65 -22.58
N ASN A 176 -1.06 -18.66 -23.78
CA ASN A 176 -0.58 -17.88 -24.92
C ASN A 176 -0.50 -16.39 -24.60
N GLU A 177 -1.50 -15.88 -23.94
CA GLU A 177 -1.55 -14.46 -23.50
C GLU A 177 -0.46 -14.16 -22.47
N ALA A 178 -0.16 -15.09 -21.56
CA ALA A 178 0.93 -14.92 -20.60
C ALA A 178 2.30 -14.80 -21.31
N PHE A 179 2.55 -15.56 -22.37
CA PHE A 179 3.76 -15.42 -23.19
C PHE A 179 3.82 -14.09 -23.93
N GLU A 180 2.72 -13.69 -24.60
CA GLU A 180 2.64 -12.40 -25.29
C GLU A 180 2.86 -11.22 -24.33
N LEU A 181 2.21 -11.29 -23.16
CA LEU A 181 2.37 -10.28 -22.09
C LEU A 181 3.83 -10.22 -21.61
N LEU A 182 4.48 -11.36 -21.37
CA LEU A 182 5.89 -11.39 -20.94
C LEU A 182 6.80 -10.70 -21.96
N ASP A 183 6.60 -10.94 -23.26
CA ASP A 183 7.37 -10.32 -24.33
C ASP A 183 7.12 -8.80 -24.42
N GLU A 184 5.88 -8.36 -24.20
CA GLU A 184 5.55 -6.94 -24.14
C GLU A 184 6.17 -6.26 -22.92
N LEU A 185 6.09 -6.88 -21.74
CA LEU A 185 6.71 -6.40 -20.51
C LEU A 185 8.23 -6.29 -20.67
N ARG A 186 8.88 -7.27 -21.31
CA ARG A 186 10.33 -7.24 -21.62
C ARG A 186 10.72 -6.02 -22.45
N LYS A 187 9.87 -5.61 -23.39
CA LYS A 187 10.13 -4.44 -24.25
C LYS A 187 9.99 -3.12 -23.49
N ARG A 188 9.07 -3.06 -22.51
CA ARG A 188 8.74 -1.83 -21.78
C ARG A 188 9.53 -1.66 -20.50
N ASP A 189 9.84 -2.75 -19.79
CA ASP A 189 10.60 -2.71 -18.54
C ASP A 189 12.11 -2.74 -18.79
N ARG A 190 12.73 -1.57 -18.78
CA ARG A 190 14.20 -1.45 -18.90
C ARG A 190 14.97 -2.04 -17.71
N SER A 191 14.29 -2.25 -16.56
CA SER A 191 14.91 -2.81 -15.35
C SER A 191 14.91 -4.34 -15.35
N MET A 192 14.13 -4.99 -16.23
CA MET A 192 14.03 -6.44 -16.33
C MET A 192 15.35 -7.05 -16.82
N SER A 193 16.07 -7.70 -15.91
CA SER A 193 17.32 -8.40 -16.24
C SER A 193 17.06 -9.65 -17.10
N GLU A 194 18.07 -10.05 -17.89
CA GLU A 194 18.03 -11.29 -18.67
C GLU A 194 17.76 -12.52 -17.79
N LYS A 195 18.32 -12.51 -16.57
CA LYS A 195 18.09 -13.58 -15.60
C LYS A 195 16.62 -13.64 -15.15
N MET A 196 15.99 -12.50 -14.91
CA MET A 196 14.57 -12.41 -14.55
C MET A 196 13.68 -12.90 -15.69
N TYR A 197 13.90 -12.43 -16.91
CA TYR A 197 13.15 -12.85 -18.09
C TYR A 197 13.22 -14.38 -18.28
N LYS A 198 14.43 -14.96 -18.26
CA LYS A 198 14.60 -16.42 -18.39
C LYS A 198 13.91 -17.21 -17.26
N ALA A 199 13.94 -16.69 -16.03
CA ALA A 199 13.24 -17.33 -14.91
C ALA A 199 11.72 -17.36 -15.12
N LEU A 200 11.14 -16.25 -15.58
CA LEU A 200 9.70 -16.16 -15.90
C LEU A 200 9.34 -17.07 -17.07
N LEU A 201 10.11 -17.02 -18.17
CA LEU A 201 9.88 -17.84 -19.37
C LEU A 201 9.92 -19.34 -19.05
N ASN A 202 10.89 -19.80 -18.26
CA ASN A 202 10.99 -21.20 -17.83
C ASN A 202 9.80 -21.60 -16.95
N GLY A 203 9.33 -20.70 -16.07
CA GLY A 203 8.13 -20.92 -15.26
C GLY A 203 6.88 -21.12 -16.12
N LEU A 204 6.68 -20.29 -17.13
CA LEU A 204 5.56 -20.40 -18.06
C LEU A 204 5.62 -21.73 -18.87
N HIS A 205 6.79 -22.08 -19.41
CA HIS A 205 6.95 -23.35 -20.12
C HIS A 205 6.67 -24.58 -19.25
N PHE A 206 6.91 -24.49 -17.96
CA PHE A 206 6.59 -25.60 -17.03
C PHE A 206 5.09 -25.72 -16.77
N LEU A 207 4.39 -24.59 -16.64
CA LEU A 207 2.96 -24.55 -16.30
C LEU A 207 2.03 -24.80 -17.50
N CYS A 208 2.47 -24.48 -18.72
CA CYS A 208 1.69 -24.62 -19.95
C CYS A 208 1.95 -25.96 -20.69
N ARG A 209 2.61 -26.93 -20.05
CA ARG A 209 2.75 -28.31 -20.53
C ARG A 209 1.55 -29.14 -20.09
#